data_ffff2c92670a3c288ee416b441e6fec4
#
_entry.id   ffff2c92670a3c288ee416b441e6fec4
#
_cell.length_a   1.000
_cell.length_b   1.000
_cell.length_c   1.000
_cell.angle_alpha   90.00
_cell.angle_beta   90.00
_cell.angle_gamma   90.00
#
_symmetry.space_group_name_H-M   'P 1'
#
loop_
_entity.id
_entity.type
_entity.pdbx_description
1 polymer ?
#
loop_
_entity_poly.entity_id
_entity_poly.type
_entity_poly.pdbx_seq_one_letter_code
_entity_poly.pdbx_strand_id
1 'polypeptide(L)'
;PEHNDGYSIVNFIDGSILSISDSPWPGFSPDLISIILVTATQANGSVLIHQKMFESRLFFVDKLIDMGAKIILCDPHRASVIGHNFKSSLKATNMTSPDIRAGIALLIAALSANGVSVIQNAEQIDRGYEDIVERLRELGADIERI
;
A
#
# COMPACT_ATOMS: atom_id res chain seq x y z
N PRO A 1 -23.74 -13.57 -9.94
CA PRO A 1 -23.45 -12.26 -10.49
C PRO A 1 -21.96 -12.03 -10.39
N GLU A 2 -21.32 -12.00 -11.52
CA GLU A 2 -19.91 -11.73 -11.68
C GLU A 2 -19.68 -10.23 -11.46
N HIS A 3 -19.50 -9.82 -10.23
CA HIS A 3 -18.98 -8.48 -9.92
C HIS A 3 -17.47 -8.56 -9.89
N ASN A 4 -16.90 -8.53 -11.05
CA ASN A 4 -15.46 -8.44 -11.26
C ASN A 4 -15.01 -7.00 -11.47
N ASP A 5 -15.79 -6.06 -10.99
CA ASP A 5 -15.52 -4.64 -11.04
C ASP A 5 -14.80 -4.24 -9.77
N GLY A 6 -13.50 -4.52 -9.73
CA GLY A 6 -12.64 -4.06 -8.65
C GLY A 6 -12.69 -2.54 -8.48
N TYR A 7 -12.02 -2.02 -7.47
CA TYR A 7 -11.98 -0.59 -7.20
C TYR A 7 -11.38 0.16 -8.39
N SER A 8 -12.13 1.14 -8.93
CA SER A 8 -11.63 2.02 -9.98
C SER A 8 -11.41 3.42 -9.44
N ILE A 9 -10.31 4.02 -9.86
CA ILE A 9 -10.03 5.42 -9.62
C ILE A 9 -10.68 6.19 -10.77
N VAL A 10 -11.81 6.83 -10.47
CA VAL A 10 -12.57 7.60 -11.47
C VAL A 10 -11.86 8.93 -11.70
N ASN A 11 -11.58 9.25 -12.95
CA ASN A 11 -11.11 10.56 -13.31
C ASN A 11 -12.22 11.61 -13.04
N PHE A 12 -11.83 12.76 -12.56
CA PHE A 12 -12.77 13.88 -12.42
C PHE A 12 -13.31 14.33 -13.78
N ILE A 13 -14.47 15.01 -13.79
CA ILE A 13 -15.16 15.50 -14.99
C ILE A 13 -14.24 16.41 -15.83
N ASP A 14 -13.32 17.13 -15.18
CA ASP A 14 -12.32 18.00 -15.81
C ASP A 14 -11.09 17.25 -16.35
N GLY A 15 -11.05 15.92 -16.24
CA GLY A 15 -9.91 15.10 -16.64
C GLY A 15 -8.73 15.12 -15.66
N SER A 16 -8.88 15.74 -14.49
CA SER A 16 -7.82 15.76 -13.48
C SER A 16 -7.57 14.37 -12.89
N ILE A 17 -6.33 14.12 -12.48
CA ILE A 17 -5.93 12.89 -11.80
C ILE A 17 -6.29 13.01 -10.32
N LEU A 18 -6.86 11.94 -9.76
CA LEU A 18 -7.12 11.87 -8.33
C LEU A 18 -5.83 12.13 -7.53
N SER A 19 -5.90 13.08 -6.61
CA SER A 19 -4.82 13.36 -5.67
C SER A 19 -5.30 13.14 -4.24
N ILE A 20 -4.54 12.32 -3.49
CA ILE A 20 -4.80 12.05 -2.07
C ILE A 20 -3.66 12.64 -1.27
N SER A 21 -3.97 13.49 -0.31
CA SER A 21 -2.98 14.06 0.60
C SER A 21 -3.43 13.97 2.04
N ASP A 22 -2.48 13.74 2.94
CA ASP A 22 -2.73 13.80 4.36
C ASP A 22 -2.92 15.25 4.83
N SER A 23 -3.70 15.39 5.89
CA SER A 23 -3.92 16.66 6.57
C SER A 23 -4.43 16.42 8.00
N PRO A 24 -4.35 17.44 8.88
CA PRO A 24 -4.93 17.36 10.21
C PRO A 24 -6.43 17.04 10.16
N TRP A 25 -6.91 16.43 11.24
CA TRP A 25 -8.36 16.16 11.37
C TRP A 25 -9.21 17.42 11.07
N PRO A 26 -10.30 17.29 10.29
CA PRO A 26 -10.95 16.08 9.78
C PRO A 26 -10.43 15.60 8.41
N GLY A 27 -9.22 15.96 8.02
CA GLY A 27 -8.62 15.51 6.77
C GLY A 27 -8.17 14.05 6.80
N PHE A 28 -7.53 13.60 5.72
CA PHE A 28 -7.07 12.22 5.60
C PHE A 28 -5.86 11.96 6.51
N SER A 29 -5.96 10.91 7.33
CA SER A 29 -4.93 10.59 8.32
C SER A 29 -3.60 10.21 7.65
N PRO A 30 -2.47 10.76 8.12
CA PRO A 30 -1.14 10.38 7.63
C PRO A 30 -0.81 8.90 7.89
N ASP A 31 -1.44 8.27 8.88
CA ASP A 31 -1.25 6.86 9.20
C ASP A 31 -1.83 5.93 8.13
N LEU A 32 -2.76 6.40 7.32
CA LEU A 32 -3.41 5.65 6.26
C LEU A 32 -2.79 5.87 4.87
N ILE A 33 -1.88 6.83 4.73
CA ILE A 33 -1.26 7.15 3.42
C ILE A 33 -0.54 5.95 2.82
N SER A 34 0.23 5.22 3.63
CA SER A 34 0.95 4.04 3.17
C SER A 34 0.01 2.91 2.75
N ILE A 35 -1.10 2.74 3.45
CA ILE A 35 -2.12 1.71 3.14
C ILE A 35 -2.84 2.05 1.84
N ILE A 36 -3.30 3.31 1.68
CA ILE A 36 -3.99 3.70 0.45
C ILE A 36 -3.06 3.68 -0.77
N LEU A 37 -1.77 3.94 -0.60
CA LEU A 37 -0.77 3.83 -1.66
C LEU A 37 -0.69 2.38 -2.16
N VAL A 38 -0.60 1.39 -1.27
CA VAL A 38 -0.61 -0.04 -1.65
C VAL A 38 -1.92 -0.41 -2.32
N THR A 39 -3.06 0.01 -1.77
CA THR A 39 -4.37 -0.24 -2.36
C THR A 39 -4.44 0.30 -3.79
N ALA A 40 -3.89 1.50 -4.03
CA ALA A 40 -3.84 2.11 -5.35
C ALA A 40 -3.04 1.28 -6.37
N THR A 41 -2.03 0.51 -5.93
CA THR A 41 -1.28 -0.38 -6.84
C THR A 41 -2.16 -1.45 -7.48
N GLN A 42 -3.25 -1.87 -6.82
CA GLN A 42 -4.16 -2.90 -7.32
C GLN A 42 -5.38 -2.31 -8.06
N ALA A 43 -5.66 -1.03 -7.88
CA ALA A 43 -6.82 -0.37 -8.47
C ALA A 43 -6.70 -0.21 -10.00
N ASN A 44 -7.81 0.19 -10.63
CA ASN A 44 -7.82 0.65 -12.01
C ASN A 44 -7.70 2.18 -12.05
N GLY A 45 -6.68 2.68 -12.72
CA GLY A 45 -6.42 4.11 -12.89
C GLY A 45 -5.13 4.57 -12.23
N SER A 46 -4.99 5.88 -12.08
CA SER A 46 -3.79 6.51 -11.53
C SER A 46 -4.15 7.46 -10.41
N VAL A 47 -3.28 7.56 -9.41
CA VAL A 47 -3.45 8.48 -8.28
C VAL A 47 -2.13 9.13 -7.91
N LEU A 48 -2.18 10.40 -7.56
CA LEU A 48 -1.07 11.11 -6.95
C LEU A 48 -1.22 11.04 -5.42
N ILE A 49 -0.26 10.44 -4.77
CA ILE A 49 -0.17 10.42 -3.30
C ILE A 49 0.78 11.54 -2.87
N HIS A 50 0.31 12.40 -1.98
CA HIS A 50 1.10 13.50 -1.46
C HIS A 50 1.09 13.50 0.06
N GLN A 51 2.21 13.14 0.65
CA GLN A 51 2.42 13.17 2.09
C GLN A 51 2.99 14.52 2.53
N LYS A 52 2.17 15.31 3.22
CA LYS A 52 2.49 16.70 3.60
C LYS A 52 3.00 16.83 5.04
N MET A 53 2.52 15.95 5.93
CA MET A 53 2.69 16.15 7.37
C MET A 53 4.02 15.64 7.91
N PHE A 54 4.70 14.73 7.21
CA PHE A 54 5.94 14.12 7.68
C PHE A 54 6.96 13.98 6.56
N GLU A 55 8.23 14.16 6.90
CA GLU A 55 9.31 14.01 5.94
C GLU A 55 9.63 12.53 5.66
N SER A 56 10.03 12.25 4.42
CA SER A 56 10.67 11.01 3.96
C SER A 56 9.96 9.69 4.31
N ARG A 57 8.62 9.68 4.41
CA ARG A 57 7.88 8.45 4.74
C ARG A 57 7.53 7.58 3.53
N LEU A 58 7.88 8.00 2.32
CA LEU A 58 7.63 7.22 1.10
C LEU A 58 8.82 6.32 0.71
N PHE A 59 9.86 6.22 1.53
CA PHE A 59 11.03 5.39 1.22
C PHE A 59 10.72 3.89 1.06
N PHE A 60 9.63 3.38 1.68
CA PHE A 60 9.19 1.99 1.49
C PHE A 60 8.68 1.70 0.08
N VAL A 61 8.39 2.73 -0.70
CA VAL A 61 7.92 2.63 -2.10
C VAL A 61 8.91 1.86 -2.97
N ASP A 62 10.21 1.97 -2.70
CA ASP A 62 11.23 1.21 -3.43
C ASP A 62 10.97 -0.31 -3.35
N LYS A 63 10.51 -0.81 -2.19
CA LYS A 63 10.14 -2.21 -2.02
C LYS A 63 8.92 -2.61 -2.84
N LEU A 64 7.95 -1.72 -2.96
CA LEU A 64 6.78 -1.94 -3.82
C LEU A 64 7.18 -1.96 -5.30
N ILE A 65 8.13 -1.12 -5.71
CA ILE A 65 8.68 -1.13 -7.07
C ILE A 65 9.42 -2.46 -7.33
N ASP A 66 10.24 -2.93 -6.39
CA ASP A 66 10.90 -4.24 -6.46
C ASP A 66 9.87 -5.40 -6.62
N MET A 67 8.70 -5.27 -5.98
CA MET A 67 7.57 -6.19 -6.13
C MET A 67 6.84 -6.05 -7.48
N GLY A 68 7.20 -5.07 -8.30
CA GLY A 68 6.61 -4.82 -9.61
C GLY A 68 5.49 -3.78 -9.63
N ALA A 69 5.31 -3.02 -8.56
CA ALA A 69 4.36 -1.90 -8.56
C ALA A 69 4.80 -0.80 -9.54
N LYS A 70 3.84 -0.21 -10.24
CA LYS A 70 4.07 0.87 -11.18
C LYS A 70 3.96 2.22 -10.45
N ILE A 71 5.06 2.63 -9.84
CA ILE A 71 5.12 3.86 -9.05
C ILE A 71 6.25 4.74 -9.56
N ILE A 72 5.98 6.02 -9.68
CA ILE A 72 6.98 7.07 -9.91
C ILE A 72 7.10 7.88 -8.63
N LEU A 73 8.23 7.78 -7.96
CA LEU A 73 8.54 8.66 -6.83
C LEU A 73 8.98 10.01 -7.36
N CYS A 74 8.10 11.00 -7.26
CA CYS A 74 8.35 12.33 -7.82
C CYS A 74 9.36 13.12 -6.96
N ASP A 75 9.23 12.97 -5.65
CA ASP A 75 10.11 13.53 -4.62
C ASP A 75 9.86 12.78 -3.28
N PRO A 76 10.53 13.14 -2.17
CA PRO A 76 10.35 12.48 -0.88
C PRO A 76 8.92 12.49 -0.33
N HIS A 77 8.06 13.36 -0.86
CA HIS A 77 6.69 13.58 -0.38
C HIS A 77 5.61 13.15 -1.37
N ARG A 78 5.95 12.93 -2.65
CA ARG A 78 4.98 12.67 -3.71
C ARG A 78 5.32 11.45 -4.53
N ALA A 79 4.32 10.58 -4.69
CA ALA A 79 4.41 9.41 -5.54
C ALA A 79 3.19 9.33 -6.47
N SER A 80 3.43 9.09 -7.74
CA SER A 80 2.38 8.77 -8.71
C SER A 80 2.28 7.25 -8.82
N VAL A 81 1.10 6.71 -8.52
CA VAL A 81 0.82 5.28 -8.55
C VAL A 81 -0.09 4.98 -9.73
N ILE A 82 0.31 4.02 -10.55
CA ILE A 82 -0.50 3.48 -11.64
C ILE A 82 -0.94 2.08 -11.24
N GLY A 83 -2.23 1.89 -11.09
CA GLY A 83 -2.78 0.62 -10.65
C GLY A 83 -2.65 -0.49 -11.70
N HIS A 84 -2.58 -1.72 -11.24
CA HIS A 84 -2.45 -2.92 -12.09
C HIS A 84 -3.77 -3.34 -12.74
N ASN A 85 -4.88 -2.72 -12.37
CA ASN A 85 -6.22 -3.02 -12.89
C ASN A 85 -6.58 -4.52 -12.76
N PHE A 86 -6.13 -5.16 -11.69
CA PHE A 86 -6.32 -6.60 -11.41
C PHE A 86 -5.80 -7.54 -12.53
N LYS A 87 -5.05 -7.00 -13.50
CA LYS A 87 -4.49 -7.78 -14.63
C LYS A 87 -3.14 -8.41 -14.32
N SER A 88 -2.44 -7.88 -13.33
CA SER A 88 -1.18 -8.44 -12.86
C SER A 88 -1.10 -8.30 -11.34
N SER A 89 -0.34 -9.17 -10.71
CA SER A 89 -0.11 -9.15 -9.28
C SER A 89 1.29 -8.65 -8.98
N LEU A 90 1.47 -8.18 -7.75
CA LEU A 90 2.80 -7.97 -7.20
C LEU A 90 3.54 -9.31 -7.09
N LYS A 91 4.84 -9.28 -7.12
CA LYS A 91 5.70 -10.46 -6.93
C LYS A 91 6.12 -10.57 -5.48
N ALA A 92 6.12 -11.79 -4.97
CA ALA A 92 6.64 -12.06 -3.64
C ALA A 92 8.12 -11.70 -3.52
N THR A 93 8.52 -11.20 -2.36
CA THR A 93 9.91 -10.85 -2.08
C THR A 93 10.20 -10.89 -0.57
N ASN A 94 11.49 -10.90 -0.23
CA ASN A 94 11.92 -10.77 1.16
C ASN A 94 12.12 -9.28 1.48
N MET A 95 11.51 -8.85 2.58
CA MET A 95 11.49 -7.45 3.00
C MET A 95 11.83 -7.33 4.47
N THR A 96 12.21 -6.13 4.88
CA THR A 96 12.37 -5.78 6.30
C THR A 96 11.42 -4.63 6.62
N SER A 97 10.65 -4.79 7.69
CA SER A 97 9.78 -3.72 8.17
C SER A 97 10.63 -2.60 8.79
N PRO A 98 10.61 -1.38 8.23
CA PRO A 98 11.42 -0.29 8.77
C PRO A 98 10.73 0.41 9.95
N ASP A 99 9.41 0.46 9.94
CA ASP A 99 8.57 1.06 10.97
C ASP A 99 7.14 0.50 10.92
N ILE A 100 6.28 0.95 11.82
CA ILE A 100 4.88 0.49 11.95
C ILE A 100 4.09 0.73 10.66
N ARG A 101 4.18 1.92 10.09
CA ARG A 101 3.32 2.35 8.96
C ARG A 101 3.78 1.76 7.63
N ALA A 102 5.07 1.77 7.39
CA ALA A 102 5.63 1.09 6.22
C ALA A 102 5.48 -0.43 6.35
N GLY A 103 5.68 -0.98 7.55
CA GLY A 103 5.52 -2.41 7.82
C GLY A 103 4.14 -2.93 7.49
N ILE A 104 3.07 -2.27 7.96
CA ILE A 104 1.71 -2.70 7.62
C ILE A 104 1.42 -2.57 6.12
N ALA A 105 1.94 -1.55 5.46
CA ALA A 105 1.80 -1.40 4.01
C ALA A 105 2.49 -2.53 3.25
N LEU A 106 3.71 -2.89 3.63
CA LEU A 106 4.44 -4.02 3.06
C LEU A 106 3.74 -5.35 3.32
N LEU A 107 3.13 -5.51 4.49
CA LEU A 107 2.33 -6.71 4.81
C LEU A 107 1.10 -6.82 3.89
N ILE A 108 0.36 -5.74 3.69
CA ILE A 108 -0.78 -5.72 2.76
C ILE A 108 -0.32 -6.00 1.32
N ALA A 109 0.81 -5.43 0.90
CA ALA A 109 1.39 -5.69 -0.41
C ALA A 109 1.78 -7.16 -0.57
N ALA A 110 2.38 -7.78 0.46
CA ALA A 110 2.74 -9.18 0.48
C ALA A 110 1.52 -10.08 0.33
N LEU A 111 0.41 -9.79 1.01
CA LEU A 111 -0.85 -10.54 0.92
C LEU A 111 -1.49 -10.44 -0.48
N SER A 112 -1.21 -9.37 -1.23
CA SER A 112 -1.68 -9.20 -2.61
C SER A 112 -0.72 -9.75 -3.67
N ALA A 113 0.45 -10.24 -3.26
CA ALA A 113 1.50 -10.72 -4.15
C ALA A 113 1.32 -12.20 -4.50
N ASN A 114 1.82 -12.60 -5.67
CA ASN A 114 1.92 -14.00 -6.03
C ASN A 114 3.18 -14.63 -5.44
N GLY A 115 3.02 -15.68 -4.64
CA GLY A 115 4.11 -16.43 -4.01
C GLY A 115 4.23 -16.12 -2.52
N VAL A 116 5.31 -16.58 -1.90
CA VAL A 116 5.58 -16.42 -0.48
C VAL A 116 6.52 -15.25 -0.25
N SER A 117 6.09 -14.26 0.52
CA SER A 117 6.92 -13.16 0.98
C SER A 117 7.35 -13.38 2.43
N VAL A 118 8.54 -12.94 2.77
CA VAL A 118 9.03 -12.96 4.15
C VAL A 118 9.27 -11.53 4.60
N ILE A 119 8.68 -11.16 5.75
CA ILE A 119 8.88 -9.84 6.35
C ILE A 119 9.65 -10.01 7.65
N GLN A 120 10.88 -9.53 7.63
CA GLN A 120 11.74 -9.47 8.81
C GLN A 120 11.39 -8.25 9.66
N ASN A 121 11.77 -8.27 10.93
CA ASN A 121 11.53 -7.17 11.89
C ASN A 121 10.01 -6.88 12.06
N ALA A 122 9.19 -7.93 12.02
CA ALA A 122 7.74 -7.84 12.06
C ALA A 122 7.20 -7.29 13.40
N GLU A 123 7.99 -7.38 14.48
CA GLU A 123 7.67 -6.79 15.78
C GLU A 123 7.42 -5.27 15.73
N GLN A 124 7.92 -4.60 14.71
CA GLN A 124 7.60 -3.18 14.47
C GLN A 124 6.13 -2.99 14.11
N ILE A 125 5.53 -3.95 13.41
CA ILE A 125 4.11 -3.92 13.04
C ILE A 125 3.25 -4.14 14.29
N ASP A 126 3.62 -5.09 15.16
CA ASP A 126 2.88 -5.41 16.37
C ASP A 126 2.72 -4.22 17.32
N ARG A 127 3.65 -3.29 17.30
CA ARG A 127 3.59 -2.08 18.14
C ARG A 127 2.38 -1.18 17.82
N GLY A 128 1.79 -1.32 16.66
CA GLY A 128 0.64 -0.54 16.24
C GLY A 128 -0.59 -1.36 15.87
N TYR A 129 -0.43 -2.68 15.71
CA TYR A 129 -1.48 -3.58 15.26
C TYR A 129 -1.47 -4.86 16.09
N GLU A 130 -2.24 -4.85 17.17
CA GLU A 130 -2.37 -6.00 18.07
C GLU A 130 -2.93 -7.22 17.33
N ASP A 131 -2.30 -8.39 17.55
CA ASP A 131 -2.69 -9.69 17.01
C ASP A 131 -2.98 -9.70 15.50
N ILE A 132 -2.19 -8.93 14.74
CA ILE A 132 -2.43 -8.71 13.32
C ILE A 132 -2.45 -10.02 12.51
N VAL A 133 -1.62 -10.99 12.86
CA VAL A 133 -1.54 -12.28 12.15
C VAL A 133 -2.84 -13.06 12.34
N GLU A 134 -3.32 -13.18 13.57
CA GLU A 134 -4.54 -13.89 13.92
C GLU A 134 -5.75 -13.23 13.27
N ARG A 135 -5.84 -11.91 13.34
CA ARG A 135 -6.93 -11.13 12.73
C ARG A 135 -6.96 -11.26 11.20
N LEU A 136 -5.80 -11.29 10.56
CA LEU A 136 -5.73 -11.49 9.10
C LEU A 136 -6.07 -12.93 8.71
N ARG A 137 -5.68 -13.93 9.52
CA ARG A 137 -6.09 -15.33 9.33
C ARG A 137 -7.61 -15.52 9.42
N GLU A 138 -8.26 -14.84 10.37
CA GLU A 138 -9.73 -14.84 10.48
C GLU A 138 -10.41 -14.26 9.23
N LEU A 139 -9.73 -13.36 8.52
CA LEU A 139 -10.19 -12.83 7.22
C LEU A 139 -9.81 -13.73 6.03
N GLY A 140 -9.14 -14.86 6.27
CA GLY A 140 -8.76 -15.83 5.24
C GLY A 140 -7.36 -15.64 4.65
N ALA A 141 -6.51 -14.81 5.27
CA ALA A 141 -5.12 -14.67 4.83
C ALA A 141 -4.30 -15.92 5.16
N ASP A 142 -3.46 -16.34 4.21
CA ASP A 142 -2.44 -17.36 4.44
C ASP A 142 -1.16 -16.69 4.93
N ILE A 143 -1.02 -16.63 6.23
CA ILE A 143 0.07 -15.93 6.92
C ILE A 143 0.47 -16.68 8.18
N GLU A 144 1.76 -16.75 8.44
CA GLU A 144 2.31 -17.36 9.67
C GLU A 144 3.46 -16.52 10.22
N ARG A 145 3.70 -16.70 11.50
CA ARG A 145 4.87 -16.15 12.20
C ARG A 145 5.91 -17.27 12.37
N ILE A 146 7.11 -17.02 11.95
CA ILE A 146 8.25 -17.95 12.03
C ILE A 146 9.34 -17.38 12.95
#